data_dcd89bf37b08bab22635e40d9e85eaa5
#
_entry.id   dcd89bf37b08bab22635e40d9e85eaa5
#
_cell.length_a   1.000
_cell.length_b   1.000
_cell.length_c   1.000
_cell.angle_alpha   90.00
_cell.angle_beta   90.00
_cell.angle_gamma   90.00
#
_symmetry.space_group_name_H-M   'P 1'
#
loop_
_entity.id
_entity.type
_entity.pdbx_description
1 polymer ?
#
loop_
_entity_poly.entity_id
_entity_poly.type
_entity_poly.pdbx_seq_one_letter_code
_entity_poly.pdbx_strand_id
1 'polypeptide(L)'
;MSVSLEQVATGLAALAATRHVALGPDGEITMAHPFSVVPLGFSVMGQDTLWWGGCAWDSFALPHLLPDQGPMVVATICPACEQAHAWQVDDGQPPVGDQVAHFLVPTAKMWDDVVFTCGNQRIFCSEDCVTTWLDRSGRQRGYVMDLPTLWRLASGWYAGRFERGYVRREPSAAADYLRSVGLSGAFWGLPSE
;
A
#
# COMPACT_ATOMS: atom_id res chain seq x y z
N MET A 1 7.52 -4.41 34.15
CA MET A 1 6.13 -3.93 34.30
C MET A 1 5.24 -4.85 33.45
N SER A 2 4.27 -5.54 34.06
CA SER A 2 3.28 -6.30 33.31
C SER A 2 2.17 -5.36 32.83
N VAL A 3 1.89 -5.38 31.54
CA VAL A 3 0.78 -4.63 30.93
C VAL A 3 -0.47 -5.51 31.01
N SER A 4 -1.62 -4.97 31.45
CA SER A 4 -2.88 -5.72 31.46
C SER A 4 -3.48 -5.84 30.06
N LEU A 5 -4.34 -6.84 29.82
CA LEU A 5 -5.06 -6.99 28.54
C LEU A 5 -5.92 -5.76 28.22
N GLU A 6 -6.53 -5.14 29.23
CA GLU A 6 -7.30 -3.90 29.07
C GLU A 6 -6.43 -2.74 28.59
N GLN A 7 -5.22 -2.60 29.13
CA GLN A 7 -4.26 -1.59 28.68
C GLN A 7 -3.81 -1.82 27.22
N VAL A 8 -3.61 -3.09 26.84
CA VAL A 8 -3.29 -3.45 25.45
C VAL A 8 -4.45 -3.06 24.52
N ALA A 9 -5.68 -3.45 24.84
CA ALA A 9 -6.87 -3.15 24.05
C ALA A 9 -7.07 -1.63 23.90
N THR A 10 -6.91 -0.87 24.99
CA THR A 10 -6.99 0.61 24.97
C THR A 10 -5.91 1.21 24.07
N GLY A 11 -4.67 0.69 24.15
CA GLY A 11 -3.57 1.13 23.31
C GLY A 11 -3.81 0.84 21.83
N LEU A 12 -4.31 -0.34 21.49
CA LEU A 12 -4.64 -0.70 20.10
C LEU A 12 -5.79 0.18 19.57
N ALA A 13 -6.82 0.44 20.35
CA ALA A 13 -7.91 1.33 19.97
C ALA A 13 -7.39 2.77 19.69
N ALA A 14 -6.48 3.28 20.51
CA ALA A 14 -5.86 4.58 20.28
C ALA A 14 -5.02 4.63 18.99
N LEU A 15 -4.26 3.58 18.70
CA LEU A 15 -3.49 3.45 17.46
C LEU A 15 -4.43 3.33 16.24
N ALA A 16 -5.54 2.64 16.35
CA ALA A 16 -6.54 2.55 15.29
C ALA A 16 -7.23 3.90 15.04
N ALA A 17 -7.62 4.63 16.10
CA ALA A 17 -8.21 5.96 16.00
C ALA A 17 -7.29 6.96 15.27
N THR A 18 -5.97 6.82 15.43
CA THR A 18 -4.96 7.63 14.74
C THR A 18 -4.49 6.99 13.42
N ARG A 19 -5.15 5.93 12.95
CA ARG A 19 -4.87 5.24 11.68
C ARG A 19 -3.45 4.68 11.57
N HIS A 20 -2.85 4.27 12.68
CA HIS A 20 -1.56 3.58 12.69
C HIS A 20 -1.71 2.08 12.42
N VAL A 21 -2.84 1.52 12.87
CA VAL A 21 -3.24 0.14 12.63
C VAL A 21 -4.69 0.07 12.18
N ALA A 22 -5.08 -1.03 11.55
CA ALA A 22 -6.47 -1.40 11.34
C ALA A 22 -6.78 -2.62 12.22
N LEU A 23 -7.94 -2.62 12.86
CA LEU A 23 -8.41 -3.72 13.70
C LEU A 23 -9.57 -4.43 13.00
N GLY A 24 -9.63 -5.74 13.17
CA GLY A 24 -10.77 -6.57 12.80
C GLY A 24 -11.92 -6.44 13.80
N PRO A 25 -13.06 -7.08 13.51
CA PRO A 25 -14.23 -7.08 14.41
C PRO A 25 -13.96 -7.69 15.79
N ASP A 26 -12.96 -8.56 15.88
CA ASP A 26 -12.48 -9.23 17.10
C ASP A 26 -11.49 -8.36 17.92
N GLY A 27 -11.12 -7.18 17.41
CA GLY A 27 -10.13 -6.29 18.00
C GLY A 27 -8.68 -6.65 17.71
N GLU A 28 -8.43 -7.68 16.89
CA GLU A 28 -7.09 -8.08 16.47
C GLU A 28 -6.57 -7.18 15.33
N ILE A 29 -5.26 -7.03 15.26
CA ILE A 29 -4.64 -6.22 14.19
C ILE A 29 -4.81 -6.96 12.86
N THR A 30 -5.45 -6.33 11.90
CA THR A 30 -5.52 -6.79 10.50
C THR A 30 -4.41 -6.20 9.64
N MET A 31 -4.06 -4.93 9.89
CA MET A 31 -2.99 -4.24 9.17
C MET A 31 -2.24 -3.28 10.08
N ALA A 32 -0.94 -3.20 9.88
CA ALA A 32 -0.05 -2.17 10.46
C ALA A 32 0.84 -1.63 9.34
N HIS A 33 0.25 -0.80 8.45
CA HIS A 33 0.86 -0.37 7.20
C HIS A 33 2.35 -0.01 7.31
N PRO A 34 3.18 -0.52 6.38
CA PRO A 34 2.83 -1.28 5.16
C PRO A 34 2.65 -2.80 5.36
N PHE A 35 2.65 -3.31 6.58
CA PHE A 35 2.48 -4.74 6.89
C PHE A 35 1.00 -5.13 6.96
N SER A 36 0.71 -6.35 6.52
CA SER A 36 -0.60 -6.96 6.63
C SER A 36 -0.50 -8.35 7.25
N VAL A 37 -1.48 -8.72 8.09
CA VAL A 37 -1.69 -10.11 8.52
C VAL A 37 -2.75 -10.80 7.66
N VAL A 38 -3.43 -10.02 6.80
CA VAL A 38 -4.41 -10.52 5.83
C VAL A 38 -3.72 -10.67 4.48
N PRO A 39 -3.80 -11.85 3.82
CA PRO A 39 -3.23 -12.05 2.48
C PRO A 39 -4.06 -11.30 1.43
N LEU A 40 -3.59 -10.14 1.00
CA LEU A 40 -4.26 -9.28 0.01
C LEU A 40 -3.70 -9.44 -1.42
N GLY A 41 -2.99 -10.56 -1.67
CA GLY A 41 -2.52 -10.95 -3.00
C GLY A 41 -1.14 -10.44 -3.36
N PHE A 42 -0.36 -9.98 -2.38
CA PHE A 42 1.06 -9.67 -2.53
C PHE A 42 1.88 -10.47 -1.52
N SER A 43 3.05 -10.90 -1.94
CA SER A 43 4.12 -11.37 -1.06
C SER A 43 5.39 -10.59 -1.33
N VAL A 44 6.13 -10.29 -0.26
CA VAL A 44 7.38 -9.55 -0.32
C VAL A 44 8.45 -10.37 0.40
N MET A 45 9.46 -10.82 -0.34
CA MET A 45 10.54 -11.64 0.16
C MET A 45 11.82 -10.83 0.27
N GLY A 46 12.29 -10.63 1.49
CA GLY A 46 13.61 -10.11 1.78
C GLY A 46 14.65 -11.22 1.87
N GLN A 47 15.79 -10.93 2.49
CA GLN A 47 16.91 -11.87 2.58
C GLN A 47 16.53 -13.15 3.34
N ASP A 48 15.78 -13.04 4.42
CA ASP A 48 15.46 -14.15 5.33
C ASP A 48 14.00 -14.17 5.80
N THR A 49 13.19 -13.20 5.39
CA THR A 49 11.82 -13.03 5.86
C THR A 49 10.85 -12.81 4.71
N LEU A 50 9.71 -13.48 4.79
CA LEU A 50 8.58 -13.32 3.88
C LEU A 50 7.47 -12.55 4.60
N TRP A 51 7.02 -11.45 4.01
CA TRP A 51 5.87 -10.67 4.49
C TRP A 51 4.69 -10.79 3.56
N TRP A 52 3.48 -10.69 4.12
CA TRP A 52 2.33 -10.29 3.34
C TRP A 52 2.40 -8.78 3.12
N GLY A 53 2.42 -8.36 1.86
CA GLY A 53 2.23 -6.96 1.50
C GLY A 53 0.74 -6.60 1.63
N GLY A 54 0.44 -5.39 2.13
CA GLY A 54 -0.95 -4.93 2.25
C GLY A 54 -1.59 -4.73 0.88
N CYS A 55 -1.00 -3.91 0.04
CA CYS A 55 -1.44 -3.57 -1.31
C CYS A 55 -0.23 -3.35 -2.23
N ALA A 56 -0.46 -2.95 -3.47
CA ALA A 56 0.62 -2.58 -4.38
C ALA A 56 1.52 -1.48 -3.79
N TRP A 57 0.92 -0.44 -3.20
CA TRP A 57 1.66 0.65 -2.55
C TRP A 57 2.51 0.14 -1.38
N ASP A 58 1.88 -0.58 -0.45
CA ASP A 58 2.54 -1.12 0.75
C ASP A 58 3.66 -2.09 0.38
N SER A 59 3.41 -2.97 -0.60
CA SER A 59 4.38 -3.97 -1.02
C SER A 59 5.63 -3.35 -1.65
N PHE A 60 5.45 -2.29 -2.43
CA PHE A 60 6.58 -1.55 -3.00
C PHE A 60 7.28 -0.66 -1.97
N ALA A 61 6.63 -0.34 -0.85
CA ALA A 61 7.22 0.46 0.21
C ALA A 61 8.10 -0.35 1.18
N LEU A 62 7.84 -1.65 1.34
CA LEU A 62 8.60 -2.51 2.26
C LEU A 62 10.12 -2.51 1.99
N PRO A 63 10.60 -2.61 0.72
CA PRO A 63 12.04 -2.55 0.42
C PRO A 63 12.71 -1.23 0.87
N HIS A 64 12.00 -0.11 0.75
CA HIS A 64 12.51 1.20 1.19
C HIS A 64 12.48 1.36 2.71
N LEU A 65 11.56 0.68 3.38
CA LEU A 65 11.41 0.75 4.84
C LEU A 65 12.38 -0.19 5.57
N LEU A 66 12.82 -1.26 4.91
CA LEU A 66 13.66 -2.32 5.46
C LEU A 66 14.95 -2.51 4.64
N PRO A 67 15.79 -1.46 4.50
CA PRO A 67 16.98 -1.52 3.64
C PRO A 67 17.98 -2.61 4.05
N ASP A 68 18.00 -2.99 5.32
CA ASP A 68 18.86 -4.06 5.85
C ASP A 68 18.51 -5.46 5.31
N GLN A 69 17.32 -5.62 4.74
CA GLN A 69 16.90 -6.87 4.08
C GLN A 69 17.39 -6.96 2.62
N GLY A 70 18.15 -5.97 2.15
CA GLY A 70 18.62 -5.90 0.76
C GLY A 70 17.50 -5.67 -0.24
N PRO A 71 17.77 -5.85 -1.53
CA PRO A 71 16.72 -5.85 -2.55
C PRO A 71 15.70 -6.94 -2.29
N MET A 72 14.40 -6.59 -2.32
CA MET A 72 13.32 -7.55 -2.03
C MET A 72 12.59 -7.96 -3.31
N VAL A 73 12.11 -9.18 -3.34
CA VAL A 73 11.22 -9.65 -4.41
C VAL A 73 9.78 -9.37 -4.02
N VAL A 74 9.12 -8.50 -4.77
CA VAL A 74 7.68 -8.24 -4.68
C VAL A 74 6.96 -9.09 -5.72
N ALA A 75 6.06 -9.97 -5.30
CA ALA A 75 5.33 -10.88 -6.18
C ALA A 75 3.82 -10.75 -6.01
N THR A 76 3.10 -10.88 -7.12
CA THR A 76 1.64 -10.85 -7.17
C THR A 76 1.11 -11.56 -8.42
N ILE A 77 -0.21 -11.64 -8.54
CA ILE A 77 -0.92 -12.20 -9.69
C ILE A 77 -1.85 -11.13 -10.26
N CYS A 78 -1.88 -10.97 -11.58
CA CYS A 78 -2.83 -10.10 -12.28
C CYS A 78 -4.27 -10.56 -12.00
N PRO A 79 -5.15 -9.71 -11.44
CA PRO A 79 -6.51 -10.14 -11.10
C PRO A 79 -7.41 -10.45 -12.31
N ALA A 80 -7.01 -10.04 -13.51
CA ALA A 80 -7.80 -10.23 -14.72
C ALA A 80 -7.47 -11.54 -15.46
N CYS A 81 -6.17 -11.85 -15.61
CA CYS A 81 -5.69 -12.99 -16.45
C CYS A 81 -4.84 -14.00 -15.67
N GLU A 82 -4.65 -13.80 -14.37
CA GLU A 82 -3.91 -14.69 -13.46
C GLU A 82 -2.41 -14.83 -13.79
N GLN A 83 -1.88 -13.98 -14.68
CA GLN A 83 -0.45 -13.93 -14.95
C GLN A 83 0.31 -13.56 -13.68
N ALA A 84 1.28 -14.39 -13.30
CA ALA A 84 2.16 -14.12 -12.18
C ALA A 84 3.22 -13.06 -12.55
N HIS A 85 3.51 -12.20 -11.61
CA HIS A 85 4.54 -11.15 -11.72
C HIS A 85 5.43 -11.17 -10.50
N ALA A 86 6.72 -10.87 -10.71
CA ALA A 86 7.68 -10.65 -9.65
C ALA A 86 8.70 -9.60 -10.10
N TRP A 87 9.04 -8.67 -9.20
CA TRP A 87 10.03 -7.64 -9.42
C TRP A 87 11.02 -7.62 -8.27
N GLN A 88 12.28 -7.43 -8.59
CA GLN A 88 13.24 -6.99 -7.59
C GLN A 88 13.06 -5.50 -7.38
N VAL A 89 12.80 -5.10 -6.15
CA VAL A 89 12.56 -3.71 -5.75
C VAL A 89 13.58 -3.31 -4.70
N ASP A 90 14.21 -2.18 -4.90
CA ASP A 90 15.18 -1.55 -4.01
C ASP A 90 15.02 -0.02 -4.03
N ASP A 91 15.93 0.70 -3.42
CA ASP A 91 15.95 2.17 -3.37
C ASP A 91 16.70 2.83 -4.54
N GLY A 92 17.35 2.04 -5.40
CA GLY A 92 18.21 2.54 -6.47
C GLY A 92 17.43 3.05 -7.67
N GLN A 93 16.50 2.22 -8.18
CA GLN A 93 15.74 2.54 -9.38
C GLN A 93 14.40 1.77 -9.43
N PRO A 94 13.40 2.34 -10.14
CA PRO A 94 12.13 1.64 -10.32
C PRO A 94 12.31 0.34 -11.11
N PRO A 95 11.54 -0.71 -10.82
CA PRO A 95 11.56 -1.92 -11.60
C PRO A 95 11.07 -1.67 -13.03
N VAL A 96 11.65 -2.40 -13.99
CA VAL A 96 11.29 -2.32 -15.40
C VAL A 96 10.08 -3.23 -15.67
N GLY A 97 9.12 -2.74 -16.45
CA GLY A 97 7.94 -3.49 -16.91
C GLY A 97 6.84 -2.57 -17.41
N ASP A 98 5.95 -3.14 -18.23
CA ASP A 98 4.80 -2.44 -18.82
C ASP A 98 3.52 -2.60 -17.97
N GLN A 99 3.64 -3.26 -16.79
CA GLN A 99 2.52 -3.45 -15.88
C GLN A 99 2.07 -2.11 -15.30
N VAL A 100 0.79 -2.05 -14.97
CA VAL A 100 0.16 -0.87 -14.37
C VAL A 100 -0.43 -1.19 -13.01
N ALA A 101 -0.31 -0.26 -12.09
CA ALA A 101 -1.04 -0.31 -10.82
C ALA A 101 -2.39 0.40 -10.99
N HIS A 102 -3.46 -0.21 -10.47
CA HIS A 102 -4.78 0.39 -10.40
C HIS A 102 -5.23 0.49 -8.96
N PHE A 103 -5.64 1.69 -8.55
CA PHE A 103 -6.18 2.01 -7.24
C PHE A 103 -7.65 2.36 -7.38
N LEU A 104 -8.52 1.54 -6.80
CA LEU A 104 -9.97 1.66 -6.96
C LEU A 104 -10.54 2.82 -6.13
N VAL A 105 -10.09 2.98 -4.90
CA VAL A 105 -10.68 3.87 -3.89
C VAL A 105 -9.89 5.18 -3.83
N PRO A 106 -10.54 6.35 -4.00
CA PRO A 106 -9.87 7.65 -3.88
C PRO A 106 -9.38 7.90 -2.44
N THR A 107 -8.30 8.68 -2.31
CA THR A 107 -7.60 8.93 -1.03
C THR A 107 -8.52 9.40 0.10
N ALA A 108 -9.53 10.20 -0.20
CA ALA A 108 -10.48 10.70 0.79
C ALA A 108 -11.30 9.59 1.47
N LYS A 109 -11.44 8.41 0.83
CA LYS A 109 -12.24 7.27 1.30
C LYS A 109 -11.41 6.04 1.66
N MET A 110 -10.09 6.08 1.52
CA MET A 110 -9.23 4.89 1.73
C MET A 110 -9.35 4.30 3.14
N TRP A 111 -9.67 5.12 4.13
CA TRP A 111 -9.79 4.69 5.52
C TRP A 111 -11.22 4.39 5.97
N ASP A 112 -12.22 4.50 5.10
CA ASP A 112 -13.60 4.07 5.41
C ASP A 112 -13.66 2.54 5.58
N ASP A 113 -12.92 1.81 4.71
CA ASP A 113 -12.62 0.38 4.82
C ASP A 113 -11.23 0.13 4.22
N VAL A 114 -10.22 0.12 5.08
CA VAL A 114 -8.84 0.05 4.64
C VAL A 114 -8.44 -1.33 4.10
N VAL A 115 -9.04 -2.41 4.62
CA VAL A 115 -8.81 -3.77 4.11
C VAL A 115 -9.37 -3.91 2.70
N PHE A 116 -10.59 -3.43 2.47
CA PHE A 116 -11.18 -3.36 1.13
C PHE A 116 -10.33 -2.51 0.19
N THR A 117 -9.90 -1.34 0.65
CA THR A 117 -9.05 -0.42 -0.12
C THR A 117 -7.76 -1.10 -0.57
N CYS A 118 -7.02 -1.70 0.36
CA CYS A 118 -5.77 -2.38 0.07
C CYS A 118 -5.98 -3.63 -0.81
N GLY A 119 -7.05 -4.37 -0.62
CA GLY A 119 -7.42 -5.50 -1.49
C GLY A 119 -7.70 -5.08 -2.94
N ASN A 120 -7.97 -3.79 -3.19
CA ASN A 120 -8.29 -3.22 -4.50
C ASN A 120 -7.25 -2.22 -5.04
N GLN A 121 -6.06 -2.19 -4.46
CA GLN A 121 -4.86 -1.53 -5.00
C GLN A 121 -3.94 -2.61 -5.58
N ARG A 122 -4.14 -2.94 -6.86
CA ARG A 122 -3.59 -4.13 -7.51
C ARG A 122 -2.69 -3.75 -8.69
N ILE A 123 -1.87 -4.72 -9.13
CA ILE A 123 -1.06 -4.59 -10.35
C ILE A 123 -1.63 -5.53 -11.42
N PHE A 124 -1.68 -5.02 -12.65
CA PHE A 124 -2.24 -5.67 -13.84
C PHE A 124 -1.20 -5.72 -14.95
N CYS A 125 -1.34 -6.67 -15.89
CA CYS A 125 -0.48 -6.75 -17.05
C CYS A 125 -0.54 -5.49 -17.93
N SER A 126 -1.72 -4.88 -18.04
CA SER A 126 -2.00 -3.71 -18.87
C SER A 126 -3.29 -3.01 -18.44
N GLU A 127 -3.60 -1.86 -19.04
CA GLU A 127 -4.88 -1.18 -18.87
C GLU A 127 -6.08 -1.99 -19.39
N ASP A 128 -5.89 -2.83 -20.41
CA ASP A 128 -6.94 -3.74 -20.89
C ASP A 128 -7.30 -4.78 -19.83
N CYS A 129 -6.32 -5.27 -19.07
CA CYS A 129 -6.56 -6.14 -17.93
C CYS A 129 -7.32 -5.40 -16.81
N VAL A 130 -7.02 -4.13 -16.55
CA VAL A 130 -7.79 -3.31 -15.62
C VAL A 130 -9.25 -3.21 -16.07
N THR A 131 -9.49 -2.88 -17.34
CA THR A 131 -10.83 -2.78 -17.92
C THR A 131 -11.60 -4.11 -17.79
N THR A 132 -10.98 -5.22 -18.18
CA THR A 132 -11.56 -6.56 -18.07
C THR A 132 -11.97 -6.91 -16.63
N TRP A 133 -11.12 -6.56 -15.66
CA TRP A 133 -11.41 -6.81 -14.25
C TRP A 133 -12.54 -5.94 -13.71
N LEU A 134 -12.58 -4.67 -14.11
CA LEU A 134 -13.66 -3.74 -13.74
C LEU A 134 -15.01 -4.19 -14.28
N ASP A 135 -15.07 -4.59 -15.55
CA ASP A 135 -16.29 -5.08 -16.20
C ASP A 135 -16.85 -6.33 -15.50
N ARG A 136 -15.97 -7.30 -15.18
CA ARG A 136 -16.36 -8.51 -14.43
C ARG A 136 -16.89 -8.22 -13.04
N SER A 137 -16.37 -7.19 -12.39
CA SER A 137 -16.72 -6.84 -11.02
C SER A 137 -17.81 -5.78 -10.90
N GLY A 138 -18.26 -5.19 -12.01
CA GLY A 138 -19.24 -4.09 -12.04
C GLY A 138 -18.74 -2.81 -11.34
N ARG A 139 -17.42 -2.59 -11.31
CA ARG A 139 -16.79 -1.47 -10.59
C ARG A 139 -16.43 -0.34 -11.54
N GLN A 140 -16.42 0.88 -11.00
CA GLN A 140 -15.97 2.05 -11.74
C GLN A 140 -14.44 2.14 -11.71
N ARG A 141 -13.87 2.71 -12.78
CA ARG A 141 -12.43 2.91 -12.91
C ARG A 141 -11.94 3.92 -11.86
N GLY A 142 -10.90 3.52 -11.15
CA GLY A 142 -10.14 4.39 -10.26
C GLY A 142 -8.92 5.01 -10.96
N TYR A 143 -7.82 5.13 -10.24
CA TYR A 143 -6.58 5.72 -10.76
C TYR A 143 -5.64 4.62 -11.26
N VAL A 144 -5.02 4.86 -12.43
CA VAL A 144 -4.00 3.98 -13.03
C VAL A 144 -2.67 4.72 -13.07
N MET A 145 -1.60 4.03 -12.73
CA MET A 145 -0.23 4.53 -12.83
C MET A 145 0.73 3.43 -13.28
N ASP A 146 1.86 3.81 -13.84
CA ASP A 146 2.95 2.92 -14.19
C ASP A 146 3.77 2.48 -12.95
N LEU A 147 4.63 1.47 -13.11
CA LEU A 147 5.49 0.98 -12.04
C LEU A 147 6.48 2.05 -11.53
N PRO A 148 7.10 2.89 -12.37
CA PRO A 148 7.94 3.98 -11.90
C PRO A 148 7.21 4.98 -10.99
N THR A 149 5.96 5.32 -11.29
CA THR A 149 5.15 6.22 -10.45
C THR A 149 4.77 5.53 -9.13
N LEU A 150 4.38 4.25 -9.18
CA LEU A 150 4.12 3.46 -7.97
C LEU A 150 5.36 3.38 -7.07
N TRP A 151 6.54 3.14 -7.66
CA TRP A 151 7.80 3.07 -6.94
C TRP A 151 8.13 4.42 -6.26
N ARG A 152 8.02 5.55 -6.98
CA ARG A 152 8.20 6.88 -6.36
C ARG A 152 7.21 7.15 -5.25
N LEU A 153 5.93 6.78 -5.44
CA LEU A 153 4.90 6.91 -4.41
C LEU A 153 5.26 6.10 -3.16
N ALA A 154 5.78 4.91 -3.33
CA ALA A 154 6.12 3.99 -2.24
C ALA A 154 7.39 4.39 -1.49
N SER A 155 8.40 4.92 -2.20
CA SER A 155 9.77 5.10 -1.69
C SER A 155 9.89 5.98 -0.45
N GLY A 156 9.10 7.04 -0.33
CA GLY A 156 9.20 7.97 0.80
C GLY A 156 7.96 8.06 1.66
N TRP A 157 6.86 7.37 1.30
CA TRP A 157 5.59 7.53 2.03
C TRP A 157 5.67 7.13 3.50
N TYR A 158 6.37 6.04 3.79
CA TYR A 158 6.53 5.50 5.15
C TYR A 158 7.85 5.91 5.82
N ALA A 159 8.58 6.88 5.29
CA ALA A 159 9.83 7.35 5.88
C ALA A 159 9.65 7.70 7.36
N GLY A 160 10.57 7.24 8.21
CA GLY A 160 10.52 7.43 9.65
C GLY A 160 9.53 6.55 10.41
N ARG A 161 8.83 5.61 9.74
CA ARG A 161 7.77 4.78 10.36
C ARG A 161 8.20 4.03 11.61
N PHE A 162 9.47 3.65 11.71
CA PHE A 162 10.04 2.95 12.87
C PHE A 162 10.67 3.87 13.91
N GLU A 163 10.69 5.17 13.66
CA GLU A 163 11.24 6.10 14.61
C GLU A 163 10.30 6.29 15.80
N ARG A 164 10.91 6.44 16.99
CA ARG A 164 10.11 6.72 18.19
C ARG A 164 9.42 8.07 18.06
N GLY A 165 8.11 8.09 18.26
CA GLY A 165 7.32 9.30 18.12
C GLY A 165 6.91 9.64 16.68
N TYR A 166 7.02 8.64 15.77
CA TYR A 166 6.50 8.81 14.41
C TYR A 166 5.07 9.34 14.40
N VAL A 167 4.84 10.36 13.61
CA VAL A 167 3.53 10.94 13.33
C VAL A 167 3.25 10.86 11.85
N ARG A 168 2.03 10.48 11.48
CA ARG A 168 1.61 10.46 10.08
C ARG A 168 1.68 11.87 9.49
N ARG A 169 1.91 11.94 8.17
CA ARG A 169 1.92 13.21 7.44
C ARG A 169 0.60 13.95 7.64
N GLU A 170 0.69 15.23 7.98
CA GLU A 170 -0.45 16.14 7.95
C GLU A 170 -0.98 16.28 6.51
N PRO A 171 -2.27 16.61 6.30
CA PRO A 171 -2.87 16.65 4.96
C PRO A 171 -2.10 17.53 3.96
N SER A 172 -1.56 18.66 4.37
CA SER A 172 -0.75 19.53 3.50
C SER A 172 0.55 18.87 3.08
N ALA A 173 1.30 18.29 4.02
CA ALA A 173 2.54 17.57 3.75
C ALA A 173 2.30 16.31 2.92
N ALA A 174 1.17 15.64 3.11
CA ALA A 174 0.76 14.52 2.27
C ALA A 174 0.48 14.97 0.83
N ALA A 175 -0.24 16.09 0.65
CA ALA A 175 -0.52 16.67 -0.65
C ALA A 175 0.77 17.08 -1.38
N ASP A 176 1.71 17.71 -0.68
CA ASP A 176 3.00 18.11 -1.25
C ASP A 176 3.83 16.88 -1.68
N TYR A 177 3.84 15.83 -0.86
CA TYR A 177 4.47 14.56 -1.23
C TYR A 177 3.85 13.95 -2.49
N LEU A 178 2.52 13.85 -2.55
CA LEU A 178 1.83 13.29 -3.72
C LEU A 178 2.15 14.05 -5.01
N ARG A 179 2.18 15.40 -4.95
CA ARG A 179 2.60 16.23 -6.09
C ARG A 179 4.07 15.97 -6.48
N SER A 180 4.96 15.88 -5.50
CA SER A 180 6.39 15.67 -5.75
C SER A 180 6.71 14.36 -6.46
N VAL A 181 5.84 13.34 -6.34
CA VAL A 181 5.97 12.05 -7.03
C VAL A 181 5.18 11.98 -8.35
N GLY A 182 4.58 13.09 -8.78
CA GLY A 182 3.90 13.22 -10.07
C GLY A 182 2.42 12.85 -10.03
N LEU A 183 1.77 12.89 -8.86
CA LEU A 183 0.35 12.60 -8.71
C LEU A 183 -0.46 13.90 -8.63
N SER A 184 -1.60 13.94 -9.35
CA SER A 184 -2.51 15.08 -9.41
C SER A 184 -3.97 14.64 -9.51
N GLY A 185 -4.89 15.58 -9.40
CA GLY A 185 -6.31 15.38 -9.64
C GLY A 185 -7.12 14.93 -8.42
N ALA A 186 -8.43 14.91 -8.61
CA ALA A 186 -9.43 14.70 -7.56
C ALA A 186 -9.32 13.35 -6.85
N PHE A 187 -8.81 12.31 -7.53
CA PHE A 187 -8.58 11.00 -6.92
C PHE A 187 -7.63 11.10 -5.71
N TRP A 188 -6.62 11.94 -5.82
CA TRP A 188 -5.61 12.20 -4.79
C TRP A 188 -5.97 13.35 -3.85
N GLY A 189 -7.14 13.98 -4.02
CA GLY A 189 -7.54 15.18 -3.30
C GLY A 189 -6.73 16.41 -3.70
N LEU A 190 -6.19 16.41 -4.91
CA LEU A 190 -5.34 17.47 -5.46
C LEU A 190 -6.06 18.16 -6.63
N PRO A 191 -5.71 19.44 -6.95
CA PRO A 191 -6.11 20.06 -8.21
C PRO A 191 -5.63 19.22 -9.40
N SER A 192 -6.39 19.25 -10.48
CA SER A 192 -5.91 18.78 -11.80
C SER A 192 -4.89 19.79 -12.35
N GLU A 193 -3.86 19.31 -12.98
CA GLU A 193 -2.93 20.14 -13.75
C GLU A 193 -3.60 20.71 -15.00
#